data_0b483c8890118abd0fcdbdbc6f1e4faa
#
_entry.id   0b483c8890118abd0fcdbdbc6f1e4faa
#
_cell.length_a   1.000
_cell.length_b   1.000
_cell.length_c   1.000
_cell.angle_alpha   90.00
_cell.angle_beta   90.00
_cell.angle_gamma   90.00
#
_symmetry.space_group_name_H-M   'P 1'
#
loop_
_entity.id
_entity.type
_entity.pdbx_description
1 polymer ?
#
loop_
_entity_poly.entity_id
_entity_poly.type
_entity_poly.pdbx_seq_one_letter_code
_entity_poly.pdbx_strand_id
1 'polypeptide(L)'
;MASPAPTVAADHEALLASDDPKLAANKRLVYDMYRIVLQAGLAGRAGEFIHDDYIQHNPNADQGLSGVQDYIRSTRPEREIKDTLDLPLIHLMAEGDHVMTSFVRPEKDASGDTYYSTWFDLYRIEDGKIAEHWDPMLKSDPKIDPNDKQI
;
A
#
# COMPACT_ATOMS: atom_id res chain seq x y z
N MET A 1 4.21 -28.85 -6.25
CA MET A 1 5.00 -28.04 -7.21
C MET A 1 4.94 -26.60 -6.75
N ALA A 2 6.10 -25.97 -6.54
CA ALA A 2 6.15 -24.55 -6.21
C ALA A 2 5.58 -23.73 -7.38
N SER A 3 4.62 -22.85 -7.11
CA SER A 3 4.13 -21.91 -8.11
C SER A 3 5.24 -20.90 -8.46
N PRO A 4 5.38 -20.52 -9.74
CA PRO A 4 6.34 -19.48 -10.10
C PRO A 4 5.94 -18.15 -9.44
N ALA A 5 6.93 -17.32 -9.11
CA ALA A 5 6.67 -15.97 -8.63
C ALA A 5 5.89 -15.18 -9.71
N PRO A 6 4.85 -14.41 -9.32
CA PRO A 6 4.15 -13.53 -10.26
C PRO A 6 5.10 -12.48 -10.84
N THR A 7 4.82 -12.06 -12.07
CA THR A 7 5.57 -10.97 -12.72
C THR A 7 5.23 -9.64 -12.07
N VAL A 8 6.25 -8.88 -11.71
CA VAL A 8 6.11 -7.51 -11.21
C VAL A 8 6.26 -6.49 -12.34
N ALA A 9 5.71 -5.29 -12.15
CA ALA A 9 5.86 -4.20 -13.10
C ALA A 9 7.35 -3.78 -13.20
N ALA A 10 7.85 -3.73 -14.42
CA ALA A 10 9.22 -3.28 -14.68
C ALA A 10 9.32 -1.75 -14.82
N ASP A 11 8.23 -1.09 -15.20
CA ASP A 11 8.14 0.36 -15.42
C ASP A 11 6.98 0.94 -14.62
N HIS A 12 7.29 1.50 -13.44
CA HIS A 12 6.29 2.09 -12.55
C HIS A 12 5.71 3.39 -13.14
N GLU A 13 6.50 4.17 -13.87
CA GLU A 13 6.01 5.41 -14.49
C GLU A 13 4.94 5.13 -15.55
N ALA A 14 5.07 4.03 -16.30
CA ALA A 14 4.04 3.61 -17.23
C ALA A 14 2.71 3.26 -16.54
N LEU A 15 2.76 2.67 -15.34
CA LEU A 15 1.56 2.40 -14.54
C LEU A 15 0.90 3.68 -14.03
N LEU A 16 1.68 4.72 -13.75
CA LEU A 16 1.20 5.99 -13.20
C LEU A 16 0.60 6.90 -14.29
N ALA A 17 0.92 6.67 -15.54
CA ALA A 17 0.39 7.43 -16.67
C ALA A 17 -1.12 7.21 -16.85
N SER A 18 -1.83 8.26 -17.25
CA SER A 18 -3.24 8.25 -17.66
C SER A 18 -3.52 9.46 -18.54
N ASP A 19 -4.39 9.30 -19.56
CA ASP A 19 -4.88 10.42 -20.37
C ASP A 19 -5.83 11.31 -19.57
N ASP A 20 -6.44 10.80 -18.50
CA ASP A 20 -7.22 11.58 -17.53
C ASP A 20 -6.30 12.13 -16.45
N PRO A 21 -6.13 13.48 -16.35
CA PRO A 21 -5.25 14.09 -15.36
C PRO A 21 -5.65 13.79 -13.90
N LYS A 22 -6.95 13.62 -13.62
CA LYS A 22 -7.43 13.26 -12.29
C LYS A 22 -6.98 11.86 -11.91
N LEU A 23 -7.13 10.89 -12.82
CA LEU A 23 -6.70 9.52 -12.58
C LEU A 23 -5.18 9.43 -12.43
N ALA A 24 -4.41 10.16 -13.26
CA ALA A 24 -2.96 10.25 -13.12
C ALA A 24 -2.54 10.80 -11.74
N ALA A 25 -3.20 11.88 -11.28
CA ALA A 25 -2.93 12.48 -9.98
C ALA A 25 -3.28 11.54 -8.83
N ASN A 26 -4.41 10.83 -8.90
CA ASN A 26 -4.83 9.87 -7.89
C ASN A 26 -3.87 8.68 -7.79
N LYS A 27 -3.42 8.16 -8.92
CA LYS A 27 -2.39 7.10 -8.96
C LYS A 27 -1.09 7.57 -8.31
N ARG A 28 -0.61 8.78 -8.65
CA ARG A 28 0.62 9.36 -8.08
C ARG A 28 0.48 9.56 -6.57
N LEU A 29 -0.65 10.05 -6.10
CA LEU A 29 -0.93 10.23 -4.68
C LEU A 29 -0.74 8.93 -3.89
N VAL A 30 -1.37 7.85 -4.34
CA VAL A 30 -1.28 6.53 -3.67
C VAL A 30 0.12 5.97 -3.78
N TYR A 31 0.76 6.07 -4.93
CA TYR A 31 2.15 5.61 -5.12
C TYR A 31 3.13 6.34 -4.21
N ASP A 32 3.02 7.66 -4.10
CA ASP A 32 3.89 8.47 -3.24
C ASP A 32 3.59 8.24 -1.75
N MET A 33 2.35 7.96 -1.37
CA MET A 33 2.02 7.51 -0.02
C MET A 33 2.77 6.22 0.34
N TYR A 34 2.76 5.21 -0.54
CA TYR A 34 3.56 4.00 -0.33
C TYR A 34 5.05 4.30 -0.22
N ARG A 35 5.57 5.11 -1.12
CA ARG A 35 7.01 5.41 -1.21
C ARG A 35 7.51 6.21 -0.01
N ILE A 36 6.76 7.21 0.43
CA ILE A 36 7.17 8.19 1.44
C ILE A 36 6.73 7.76 2.85
N VAL A 37 5.46 7.34 3.00
CA VAL A 37 4.93 7.02 4.33
C VAL A 37 5.22 5.57 4.71
N LEU A 38 4.91 4.61 3.82
CA LEU A 38 5.07 3.20 4.15
C LEU A 38 6.51 2.74 3.98
N GLN A 39 7.14 2.96 2.84
CA GLN A 39 8.49 2.45 2.59
C GLN A 39 9.57 3.24 3.33
N ALA A 40 9.55 4.58 3.27
CA ALA A 40 10.53 5.41 3.97
C ALA A 40 10.22 5.61 5.47
N GLY A 41 9.03 5.21 5.94
CA GLY A 41 8.65 5.28 7.36
C GLY A 41 8.41 6.69 7.88
N LEU A 42 8.14 7.67 7.00
CA LEU A 42 7.98 9.07 7.37
C LEU A 42 6.56 9.36 7.86
N ALA A 43 6.21 8.82 9.02
CA ALA A 43 4.88 8.96 9.62
C ALA A 43 4.42 10.43 9.76
N GLY A 44 5.32 11.35 10.02
CA GLY A 44 5.03 12.79 10.12
C GLY A 44 4.51 13.40 8.82
N ARG A 45 4.79 12.78 7.67
CA ARG A 45 4.33 13.22 6.36
C ARG A 45 3.01 12.59 5.90
N ALA A 46 2.44 11.65 6.67
CA ALA A 46 1.22 10.93 6.28
C ALA A 46 0.04 11.88 5.99
N GLY A 47 -0.09 12.99 6.71
CA GLY A 47 -1.14 14.00 6.51
C GLY A 47 -1.06 14.75 5.17
N GLU A 48 0.03 14.63 4.41
CA GLU A 48 0.13 15.14 3.03
C GLU A 48 -0.72 14.28 2.08
N PHE A 49 -0.94 13.01 2.40
CA PHE A 49 -1.58 12.01 1.55
C PHE A 49 -2.93 11.51 2.06
N ILE A 50 -3.17 11.59 3.37
CA ILE A 50 -4.29 10.95 4.07
C ILE A 50 -5.08 11.98 4.84
N HIS A 51 -6.41 11.90 4.78
CA HIS A 51 -7.32 12.74 5.56
C HIS A 51 -7.22 12.45 7.06
N ASP A 52 -7.48 13.46 7.89
CA ASP A 52 -7.47 13.33 9.36
C ASP A 52 -8.50 12.29 9.85
N ASP A 53 -9.68 12.27 9.21
CA ASP A 53 -10.80 11.39 9.50
C ASP A 53 -10.84 10.14 8.60
N TYR A 54 -9.70 9.73 8.07
CA TYR A 54 -9.50 8.53 7.25
C TYR A 54 -10.19 7.30 7.83
N ILE A 55 -10.96 6.60 6.99
CA ILE A 55 -11.71 5.40 7.36
C ILE A 55 -10.90 4.16 6.98
N GLN A 56 -10.61 3.32 7.96
CA GLN A 56 -9.86 2.08 7.78
C GLN A 56 -10.77 0.88 7.92
N HIS A 57 -10.84 0.04 6.87
CA HIS A 57 -11.62 -1.21 6.90
C HIS A 57 -10.79 -2.46 7.21
N ASN A 58 -9.45 -2.34 7.34
CA ASN A 58 -8.66 -3.44 7.88
C ASN A 58 -9.03 -3.64 9.36
N PRO A 59 -9.55 -4.83 9.75
CA PRO A 59 -10.04 -5.07 11.12
C PRO A 59 -8.91 -5.11 12.17
N ASN A 60 -7.65 -5.07 11.74
CA ASN A 60 -6.48 -5.12 12.62
C ASN A 60 -5.79 -3.77 12.77
N ALA A 61 -6.27 -2.72 12.09
CA ALA A 61 -5.68 -1.39 12.10
C ALA A 61 -6.56 -0.38 12.83
N ASP A 62 -5.94 0.65 13.42
CA ASP A 62 -6.64 1.74 14.09
C ASP A 62 -7.16 2.78 13.08
N GLN A 63 -8.18 3.54 13.48
CA GLN A 63 -8.86 4.52 12.64
C GLN A 63 -8.09 5.85 12.54
N GLY A 64 -8.35 6.58 11.46
CA GLY A 64 -7.88 7.94 11.24
C GLY A 64 -6.40 8.06 10.90
N LEU A 65 -5.99 9.28 10.59
CA LEU A 65 -4.58 9.59 10.28
C LEU A 65 -3.64 9.21 11.43
N SER A 66 -4.05 9.48 12.68
CA SER A 66 -3.24 9.13 13.85
C SER A 66 -2.98 7.63 13.96
N GLY A 67 -3.97 6.79 13.64
CA GLY A 67 -3.81 5.33 13.62
C GLY A 67 -2.73 4.89 12.65
N VAL A 68 -2.72 5.47 11.44
CA VAL A 68 -1.66 5.22 10.44
C VAL A 68 -0.30 5.68 10.94
N GLN A 69 -0.21 6.89 11.48
CA GLN A 69 1.06 7.44 11.98
C GLN A 69 1.66 6.60 13.10
N ASP A 70 0.84 6.18 14.06
CA ASP A 70 1.28 5.37 15.21
C ASP A 70 1.73 3.97 14.75
N TYR A 71 1.00 3.39 13.81
CA TYR A 71 1.36 2.13 13.19
C TYR A 71 2.75 2.21 12.50
N ILE A 72 2.98 3.24 11.68
CA ILE A 72 4.26 3.43 10.99
C ILE A 72 5.41 3.62 12.00
N ARG A 73 5.24 4.48 13.02
CA ARG A 73 6.25 4.71 14.06
C ARG A 73 6.60 3.45 14.85
N SER A 74 5.61 2.59 15.08
CA SER A 74 5.80 1.36 15.88
C SER A 74 6.41 0.20 15.09
N THR A 75 6.32 0.21 13.76
CA THR A 75 6.69 -0.95 12.93
C THR A 75 7.97 -0.77 12.14
N ARG A 76 8.43 0.48 11.91
CA ARG A 76 9.60 0.71 11.06
C ARG A 76 10.34 1.99 11.38
N PRO A 77 11.69 2.02 11.18
CA PRO A 77 12.48 3.23 11.28
C PRO A 77 12.27 4.13 10.06
N GLU A 78 12.55 5.42 10.23
CA GLU A 78 12.66 6.35 9.09
C GLU A 78 13.88 6.01 8.22
N ARG A 79 13.71 6.13 6.91
CA ARG A 79 14.72 5.84 5.90
C ARG A 79 14.73 6.93 4.82
N GLU A 80 15.75 6.91 3.99
CA GLU A 80 15.80 7.76 2.80
C GLU A 80 14.66 7.44 1.83
N ILE A 81 14.09 8.47 1.23
CA ILE A 81 13.05 8.34 0.20
C ILE A 81 13.74 7.89 -1.10
N LYS A 82 13.35 6.74 -1.63
CA LYS A 82 13.78 6.26 -2.94
C LYS A 82 12.89 6.80 -4.05
N ASP A 83 13.41 6.86 -5.27
CA ASP A 83 12.66 7.31 -6.45
C ASP A 83 11.54 6.35 -6.83
N THR A 84 11.72 5.05 -6.56
CA THR A 84 10.75 4.00 -6.87
C THR A 84 10.45 3.12 -5.65
N LEU A 85 9.34 2.40 -5.71
CA LEU A 85 9.00 1.37 -4.72
C LEU A 85 9.91 0.15 -4.87
N ASP A 86 10.43 -0.35 -3.75
CA ASP A 86 11.06 -1.67 -3.66
C ASP A 86 10.02 -2.78 -3.48
N LEU A 87 8.81 -2.43 -3.03
CA LEU A 87 7.70 -3.39 -2.91
C LEU A 87 7.41 -4.02 -4.28
N PRO A 88 7.15 -5.33 -4.34
CA PRO A 88 6.94 -6.05 -5.58
C PRO A 88 5.57 -5.73 -6.20
N LEU A 89 5.43 -4.53 -6.74
CA LEU A 89 4.21 -4.01 -7.35
C LEU A 89 3.90 -4.78 -8.65
N ILE A 90 2.71 -5.39 -8.71
CA ILE A 90 2.21 -6.06 -9.91
C ILE A 90 1.51 -5.03 -10.79
N HIS A 91 0.58 -4.28 -10.22
CA HIS A 91 -0.23 -3.32 -10.96
C HIS A 91 -0.79 -2.22 -10.06
N LEU A 92 -1.12 -1.08 -10.69
CA LEU A 92 -1.80 0.05 -10.07
C LEU A 92 -2.77 0.63 -11.10
N MET A 93 -4.04 0.72 -10.75
CA MET A 93 -5.09 1.23 -11.63
C MET A 93 -5.97 2.22 -10.88
N ALA A 94 -6.63 3.12 -11.64
CA ALA A 94 -7.57 4.09 -11.10
C ALA A 94 -8.81 4.18 -11.97
N GLU A 95 -9.97 4.30 -11.33
CA GLU A 95 -11.27 4.55 -11.95
C GLU A 95 -12.10 5.44 -11.03
N GLY A 96 -12.67 6.52 -11.58
CA GLY A 96 -13.41 7.48 -10.79
C GLY A 96 -12.53 8.12 -9.71
N ASP A 97 -12.92 7.96 -8.46
CA ASP A 97 -12.17 8.39 -7.27
C ASP A 97 -11.48 7.25 -6.53
N HIS A 98 -11.42 6.07 -7.13
CA HIS A 98 -10.77 4.90 -6.54
C HIS A 98 -9.44 4.59 -7.21
N VAL A 99 -8.49 4.11 -6.40
CA VAL A 99 -7.20 3.57 -6.83
C VAL A 99 -7.00 2.19 -6.22
N MET A 100 -6.66 1.20 -7.05
CA MET A 100 -6.32 -0.14 -6.59
C MET A 100 -4.86 -0.45 -6.89
N THR A 101 -4.19 -1.05 -5.91
CA THR A 101 -2.84 -1.59 -6.03
C THR A 101 -2.85 -3.09 -5.84
N SER A 102 -1.94 -3.80 -6.50
CA SER A 102 -1.69 -5.20 -6.26
C SER A 102 -0.19 -5.49 -6.15
N PHE A 103 0.18 -6.27 -5.13
CA PHE A 103 1.56 -6.63 -4.83
C PHE A 103 1.71 -8.15 -4.75
N VAL A 104 2.88 -8.65 -5.11
CA VAL A 104 3.26 -10.04 -4.81
C VAL A 104 3.38 -10.17 -3.29
N ARG A 105 2.79 -11.22 -2.74
CA ARG A 105 2.91 -11.56 -1.33
C ARG A 105 3.58 -12.91 -1.18
N PRO A 106 4.87 -12.96 -0.77
CA PRO A 106 5.54 -14.21 -0.45
C PRO A 106 5.05 -14.72 0.91
N GLU A 107 4.73 -15.99 0.95
CA GLU A 107 4.26 -16.70 2.14
C GLU A 107 5.06 -17.98 2.35
N LYS A 108 4.94 -18.57 3.55
CA LYS A 108 5.50 -19.88 3.88
C LYS A 108 4.38 -20.89 4.11
N ASP A 109 4.50 -22.06 3.50
CA ASP A 109 3.63 -23.18 3.82
C ASP A 109 4.06 -23.91 5.12
N ALA A 110 3.35 -24.96 5.48
CA ALA A 110 3.64 -25.73 6.71
C ALA A 110 5.00 -26.44 6.69
N SER A 111 5.58 -26.68 5.50
CA SER A 111 6.92 -27.26 5.35
C SER A 111 8.04 -26.20 5.37
N GLY A 112 7.68 -24.91 5.35
CA GLY A 112 8.61 -23.78 5.29
C GLY A 112 8.99 -23.38 3.86
N ASP A 113 8.39 -24.01 2.85
CA ASP A 113 8.60 -23.66 1.45
C ASP A 113 7.89 -22.34 1.11
N THR A 114 8.53 -21.54 0.26
CA THR A 114 7.96 -20.27 -0.18
C THR A 114 6.93 -20.52 -1.30
N TYR A 115 5.75 -19.95 -1.13
CA TYR A 115 4.77 -19.80 -2.19
C TYR A 115 4.36 -18.33 -2.34
N TYR A 116 3.65 -17.99 -3.40
CA TYR A 116 3.27 -16.62 -3.70
C TYR A 116 1.75 -16.49 -3.79
N SER A 117 1.23 -15.46 -3.12
CA SER A 117 -0.12 -14.96 -3.28
C SER A 117 -0.09 -13.50 -3.74
N THR A 118 -1.23 -12.87 -3.83
CA THR A 118 -1.34 -11.47 -4.23
C THR A 118 -2.06 -10.69 -3.13
N TRP A 119 -1.56 -9.53 -2.81
CA TRP A 119 -2.20 -8.57 -1.93
C TRP A 119 -2.85 -7.46 -2.74
N PHE A 120 -4.05 -7.04 -2.34
CA PHE A 120 -4.80 -5.96 -2.97
C PHE A 120 -5.14 -4.90 -1.92
N ASP A 121 -4.92 -3.64 -2.26
CA ASP A 121 -5.42 -2.49 -1.51
C ASP A 121 -6.29 -1.64 -2.42
N LEU A 122 -7.43 -1.20 -1.91
CA LEU A 122 -8.32 -0.26 -2.57
C LEU A 122 -8.41 1.02 -1.74
N TYR A 123 -8.27 2.16 -2.40
CA TYR A 123 -8.34 3.48 -1.79
C TYR A 123 -9.42 4.32 -2.46
N ARG A 124 -10.16 5.10 -1.69
CA ARG A 124 -11.00 6.17 -2.19
C ARG A 124 -10.33 7.52 -1.93
N ILE A 125 -10.30 8.34 -2.97
CA ILE A 125 -9.68 9.67 -2.94
C ILE A 125 -10.78 10.72 -2.88
N GLU A 126 -10.62 11.68 -1.98
CA GLU A 126 -11.51 12.83 -1.80
C GLU A 126 -10.65 14.07 -1.57
N ASP A 127 -10.93 15.15 -2.27
CA ASP A 127 -10.21 16.42 -2.17
C ASP A 127 -8.67 16.28 -2.21
N GLY A 128 -8.18 15.41 -3.09
CA GLY A 128 -6.75 15.18 -3.31
C GLY A 128 -6.03 14.40 -2.22
N LYS A 129 -6.75 13.73 -1.32
CA LYS A 129 -6.20 12.86 -0.28
C LYS A 129 -6.94 11.53 -0.18
N ILE A 130 -6.29 10.54 0.40
CA ILE A 130 -6.89 9.24 0.71
C ILE A 130 -7.87 9.42 1.87
N ALA A 131 -9.15 9.13 1.62
CA ALA A 131 -10.22 9.23 2.60
C ALA A 131 -10.62 7.87 3.19
N GLU A 132 -10.37 6.77 2.45
CA GLU A 132 -10.86 5.46 2.85
C GLU A 132 -10.00 4.34 2.24
N HIS A 133 -9.87 3.22 2.95
CA HIS A 133 -9.04 2.09 2.55
C HIS A 133 -9.71 0.76 2.86
N TRP A 134 -9.60 -0.18 1.93
CA TRP A 134 -10.01 -1.58 2.05
C TRP A 134 -8.87 -2.52 1.67
N ASP A 135 -8.78 -3.63 2.36
CA ASP A 135 -7.92 -4.76 2.03
C ASP A 135 -8.62 -6.10 2.37
N PRO A 136 -8.11 -7.25 1.90
CA PRO A 136 -8.74 -8.55 2.14
C PRO A 136 -8.39 -9.14 3.52
N MET A 137 -7.97 -8.34 4.49
CA MET A 137 -7.48 -8.84 5.77
C MET A 137 -8.60 -9.40 6.63
N LEU A 138 -8.42 -10.61 7.13
CA LEU A 138 -9.25 -11.17 8.19
C LEU A 138 -8.75 -10.67 9.55
N LYS A 139 -9.68 -10.59 10.53
CA LYS A 139 -9.30 -10.27 11.89
C LYS A 139 -8.33 -11.31 12.42
N SER A 140 -7.20 -10.86 12.92
CA SER A 140 -6.14 -11.72 13.47
C SER A 140 -5.59 -11.15 14.78
N ASP A 141 -4.98 -12.01 15.57
CA ASP A 141 -4.22 -11.66 16.74
C ASP A 141 -2.89 -12.44 16.69
N PRO A 142 -1.74 -11.79 16.59
CA PRO A 142 -1.48 -10.35 16.61
C PRO A 142 -1.88 -9.65 15.28
N LYS A 143 -2.00 -8.32 15.36
CA LYS A 143 -2.20 -7.47 14.17
C LYS A 143 -1.03 -7.65 13.20
N ILE A 144 -1.32 -7.99 11.96
CA ILE A 144 -0.32 -8.19 10.91
C ILE A 144 -0.73 -7.40 9.67
N ASP A 145 0.14 -6.53 9.21
CA ASP A 145 0.07 -5.99 7.85
C ASP A 145 0.95 -6.85 6.95
N PRO A 146 0.42 -7.45 5.88
CA PRO A 146 1.22 -8.27 4.97
C PRO A 146 2.34 -7.49 4.29
N ASN A 147 2.19 -6.18 4.11
CA ASN A 147 3.23 -5.34 3.54
C ASN A 147 4.44 -5.18 4.49
N ASP A 148 4.27 -5.35 5.79
CA ASP A 148 5.36 -5.27 6.76
C ASP A 148 6.47 -6.30 6.53
N LYS A 149 6.11 -7.44 5.98
CA LYS A 149 7.07 -8.51 5.68
C LYS A 149 7.96 -8.20 4.48
N GLN A 150 7.67 -7.15 3.74
CA GLN A 150 8.31 -6.81 2.47
C GLN A 150 9.12 -5.50 2.54
N ILE A 151 9.03 -4.76 3.64
CA ILE A 151 9.65 -3.44 3.82
C ILE A 151 10.94 -3.51 4.61
#